data_10eb30c5e24bad142d2a0dadb136635b
#
_entry.id   10eb30c5e24bad142d2a0dadb136635b
#
_cell.length_a   1.000
_cell.length_b   1.000
_cell.length_c   1.000
_cell.angle_alpha   90.00
_cell.angle_beta   90.00
_cell.angle_gamma   90.00
#
_symmetry.space_group_name_H-M   'P 1'
#
loop_
_entity.id
_entity.type
_entity.pdbx_description
1 polymer ?
#
loop_
_entity_poly.entity_id
_entity_poly.type
_entity_poly.pdbx_seq_one_letter_code
_entity_poly.pdbx_strand_id
1 'polypeptide(L)'
;MKHFFEMLRTQRYDDYRYYHQSRINQTLHLISAVIFLACYALLFRDPALAGLIGWLAMLTRQTGHFFFEPNGYDAVNHVTNEYKEAIKVGYNQNRKIALLVVWGSAPALLFFFPTLFGIFAPPAGRIDFVRHVGDIWLVIGIGGGAFRMIQLFLTRGVMTGLAWVYKVLTDPFHNIALYYKSPLALLRGQLIDPAIGSTHWDEQESEEAAHLT
;
A
#
# COMPACT_ATOMS: atom_id res chain seq x y z
N MET A 1 3.24 21.06 -13.27
CA MET A 1 2.19 20.70 -12.27
C MET A 1 1.10 19.83 -12.88
N LYS A 2 0.50 20.16 -14.05
CA LYS A 2 -0.56 19.34 -14.67
C LYS A 2 -0.12 17.86 -14.81
N HIS A 3 1.01 17.60 -15.41
CA HIS A 3 1.54 16.24 -15.60
C HIS A 3 1.74 15.43 -14.30
N PHE A 4 2.10 16.07 -13.17
CA PHE A 4 2.18 15.41 -11.86
C PHE A 4 0.80 14.91 -11.39
N PHE A 5 -0.22 15.77 -11.46
CA PHE A 5 -1.58 15.40 -11.02
C PHE A 5 -2.25 14.37 -11.94
N GLU A 6 -1.98 14.42 -13.23
CA GLU A 6 -2.40 13.39 -14.18
C GLU A 6 -1.80 12.03 -13.82
N MET A 7 -0.49 11.97 -13.61
CA MET A 7 0.21 10.76 -13.20
C MET A 7 -0.29 10.22 -11.86
N LEU A 8 -0.51 11.10 -10.87
CA LEU A 8 -1.06 10.71 -9.56
C LEU A 8 -2.47 10.13 -9.72
N ARG A 9 -3.30 10.74 -10.57
CA ARG A 9 -4.65 10.30 -10.86
C ARG A 9 -4.62 8.92 -11.51
N THR A 10 -3.80 8.73 -12.54
CA THR A 10 -3.62 7.44 -13.21
C THR A 10 -3.17 6.35 -12.24
N GLN A 11 -2.15 6.60 -11.42
CA GLN A 11 -1.67 5.63 -10.42
C GLN A 11 -2.76 5.25 -9.40
N ARG A 12 -3.61 6.17 -8.99
CA ARG A 12 -4.73 5.90 -8.07
C ARG A 12 -5.84 5.13 -8.74
N TYR A 13 -6.16 5.49 -9.98
CA TYR A 13 -7.20 4.83 -10.75
C TYR A 13 -6.82 3.38 -11.07
N ASP A 14 -5.58 3.13 -11.55
CA ASP A 14 -5.08 1.79 -11.80
C ASP A 14 -5.06 0.93 -10.53
N ASP A 15 -4.67 1.51 -9.39
CA ASP A 15 -4.67 0.82 -8.11
C ASP A 15 -6.11 0.43 -7.70
N TYR A 16 -7.07 1.34 -7.90
CA TYR A 16 -8.48 1.08 -7.61
C TYR A 16 -9.07 0.01 -8.52
N ARG A 17 -9.02 0.18 -9.84
CA ARG A 17 -9.68 -0.70 -10.80
C ARG A 17 -9.11 -2.11 -10.85
N TYR A 18 -7.80 -2.25 -10.70
CA TYR A 18 -7.16 -3.57 -10.84
C TYR A 18 -6.99 -4.32 -9.52
N TYR A 19 -6.91 -3.63 -8.39
CA TYR A 19 -6.50 -4.25 -7.13
C TYR A 19 -7.48 -4.06 -5.98
N HIS A 20 -8.57 -3.31 -6.17
CA HIS A 20 -9.53 -3.05 -5.10
C HIS A 20 -10.98 -3.34 -5.49
N GLN A 21 -11.23 -4.36 -6.30
CA GLN A 21 -12.57 -4.76 -6.72
C GLN A 21 -13.39 -5.36 -5.56
N SER A 22 -12.74 -6.09 -4.66
CA SER A 22 -13.39 -6.73 -3.52
C SER A 22 -13.73 -5.74 -2.42
N ARG A 23 -14.96 -5.73 -1.94
CA ARG A 23 -15.40 -4.95 -0.77
C ARG A 23 -14.71 -5.39 0.52
N ILE A 24 -14.28 -6.65 0.62
CA ILE A 24 -13.46 -7.12 1.73
C ILE A 24 -12.09 -6.44 1.68
N ASN A 25 -11.43 -6.43 0.52
CA ASN A 25 -10.15 -5.75 0.35
C ASN A 25 -10.27 -4.24 0.66
N GLN A 26 -11.30 -3.56 0.13
CA GLN A 26 -11.59 -2.16 0.43
C GLN A 26 -11.78 -1.90 1.94
N THR A 27 -12.50 -2.80 2.64
CA THR A 27 -12.70 -2.69 4.10
C THR A 27 -11.40 -2.84 4.87
N LEU A 28 -10.54 -3.80 4.48
CA LEU A 28 -9.21 -3.98 5.08
C LEU A 28 -8.30 -2.76 4.82
N HIS A 29 -8.40 -2.16 3.63
CA HIS A 29 -7.71 -0.90 3.31
C HIS A 29 -8.22 0.28 4.13
N LEU A 30 -9.54 0.36 4.40
CA LEU A 30 -10.10 1.36 5.30
C LEU A 30 -9.58 1.21 6.74
N ILE A 31 -9.58 -0.01 7.28
CA ILE A 31 -9.02 -0.30 8.61
C ILE A 31 -7.53 0.08 8.67
N SER A 32 -6.76 -0.38 7.69
CA SER A 32 -5.34 -0.03 7.57
C SER A 32 -5.12 1.48 7.50
N ALA A 33 -5.97 2.21 6.77
CA ALA A 33 -5.87 3.66 6.63
C ALA A 33 -6.05 4.38 7.97
N VAL A 34 -7.04 3.98 8.79
CA VAL A 34 -7.24 4.52 10.14
C VAL A 34 -6.03 4.26 11.02
N ILE A 35 -5.47 3.04 10.98
CA ILE A 35 -4.26 2.70 11.74
C ILE A 35 -3.06 3.54 11.27
N PHE A 36 -2.87 3.76 9.95
CA PHE A 36 -1.80 4.63 9.45
C PHE A 36 -1.96 6.10 9.88
N LEU A 37 -3.16 6.64 10.00
CA LEU A 37 -3.34 7.98 10.57
C LEU A 37 -2.90 8.04 12.05
N ALA A 38 -3.17 6.99 12.82
CA ALA A 38 -2.64 6.88 14.18
C ALA A 38 -1.10 6.77 14.18
N CYS A 39 -0.50 6.02 13.22
CA CYS A 39 0.96 5.99 13.03
C CYS A 39 1.52 7.40 12.79
N TYR A 40 0.91 8.19 11.92
CA TYR A 40 1.38 9.54 11.63
C TYR A 40 1.36 10.44 12.88
N ALA A 41 0.32 10.31 13.71
CA ALA A 41 0.24 11.05 14.97
C ALA A 41 1.30 10.60 15.97
N LEU A 42 1.65 9.31 16.00
CA LEU A 42 2.63 8.73 16.93
C LEU A 42 4.07 8.90 16.45
N LEU A 43 4.31 9.09 15.17
CA LEU A 43 5.66 9.13 14.58
C LEU A 43 6.61 10.10 15.31
N PHE A 44 6.10 11.23 15.79
CA PHE A 44 6.87 12.24 16.49
C PHE A 44 6.80 12.13 18.03
N ARG A 45 5.95 11.25 18.57
CA ARG A 45 5.76 11.07 20.02
C ARG A 45 6.35 9.76 20.53
N ASP A 46 6.11 8.68 19.79
CA ASP A 46 6.56 7.33 20.11
C ASP A 46 6.84 6.55 18.81
N PRO A 47 8.02 6.73 18.20
CA PRO A 47 8.40 6.06 16.97
C PRO A 47 8.33 4.54 17.04
N ALA A 48 8.71 3.93 18.16
CA ALA A 48 8.65 2.50 18.36
C ALA A 48 7.21 1.98 18.28
N LEU A 49 6.27 2.65 18.96
CA LEU A 49 4.85 2.31 18.88
C LEU A 49 4.30 2.57 17.45
N ALA A 50 4.71 3.67 16.81
CA ALA A 50 4.33 3.92 15.40
C ALA A 50 4.79 2.78 14.47
N GLY A 51 6.00 2.25 14.67
CA GLY A 51 6.50 1.10 13.93
C GLY A 51 5.68 -0.17 14.16
N LEU A 52 5.31 -0.46 15.42
CA LEU A 52 4.49 -1.63 15.78
C LEU A 52 3.10 -1.57 15.13
N ILE A 53 2.39 -0.46 15.28
CA ILE A 53 1.05 -0.35 14.67
C ILE A 53 1.12 -0.17 13.15
N GLY A 54 2.20 0.40 12.62
CA GLY A 54 2.46 0.48 11.18
C GLY A 54 2.62 -0.90 10.54
N TRP A 55 3.30 -1.82 11.24
CA TRP A 55 3.37 -3.22 10.83
C TRP A 55 1.98 -3.87 10.80
N LEU A 56 1.16 -3.66 11.82
CA LEU A 56 -0.23 -4.17 11.85
C LEU A 56 -1.07 -3.59 10.70
N ALA A 57 -0.95 -2.29 10.43
CA ALA A 57 -1.62 -1.65 9.31
C ALA A 57 -1.20 -2.26 7.97
N MET A 58 0.11 -2.52 7.80
CA MET A 58 0.64 -3.13 6.59
C MET A 58 0.15 -4.58 6.44
N LEU A 59 0.16 -5.40 7.50
CA LEU A 59 -0.38 -6.75 7.47
C LEU A 59 -1.85 -6.75 7.05
N THR A 60 -2.68 -5.88 7.65
CA THR A 60 -4.10 -5.75 7.32
C THR A 60 -4.29 -5.44 5.83
N ARG A 61 -3.52 -4.48 5.31
CA ARG A 61 -3.55 -4.11 3.89
C ARG A 61 -3.10 -5.25 2.97
N GLN A 62 -2.01 -5.95 3.32
CA GLN A 62 -1.50 -7.05 2.51
C GLN A 62 -2.42 -8.27 2.53
N THR A 63 -3.10 -8.54 3.64
CA THR A 63 -4.15 -9.59 3.70
C THR A 63 -5.22 -9.35 2.64
N GLY A 64 -5.66 -8.12 2.43
CA GLY A 64 -6.57 -7.76 1.35
C GLY A 64 -6.04 -8.16 -0.03
N HIS A 65 -4.81 -7.79 -0.31
CA HIS A 65 -4.18 -8.08 -1.60
C HIS A 65 -3.89 -9.57 -1.84
N PHE A 66 -3.52 -10.34 -0.81
CA PHE A 66 -3.16 -11.75 -0.98
C PHE A 66 -4.36 -12.66 -1.11
N PHE A 67 -5.45 -12.37 -0.40
CA PHE A 67 -6.57 -13.30 -0.27
C PHE A 67 -7.84 -12.85 -0.99
N PHE A 68 -7.98 -11.55 -1.29
CA PHE A 68 -9.22 -10.98 -1.80
C PHE A 68 -9.05 -10.17 -3.09
N GLU A 69 -7.84 -10.09 -3.61
CA GLU A 69 -7.55 -9.51 -4.92
C GLU A 69 -7.74 -10.58 -6.01
N PRO A 70 -8.39 -10.27 -7.14
CA PRO A 70 -8.55 -11.23 -8.22
C PRO A 70 -7.19 -11.67 -8.79
N ASN A 71 -6.94 -12.97 -8.82
CA ASN A 71 -5.79 -13.58 -9.46
C ASN A 71 -6.19 -14.10 -10.85
N GLY A 72 -5.24 -14.06 -11.80
CA GLY A 72 -5.47 -14.52 -13.17
C GLY A 72 -6.08 -13.47 -14.09
N TYR A 73 -6.90 -13.91 -15.03
CA TYR A 73 -7.57 -13.02 -15.98
C TYR A 73 -8.63 -12.18 -15.28
N ASP A 74 -8.53 -10.88 -15.42
CA ASP A 74 -9.49 -9.91 -14.88
C ASP A 74 -10.62 -9.71 -15.91
N ALA A 75 -11.74 -10.38 -15.67
CA ALA A 75 -12.89 -10.32 -16.57
C ALA A 75 -13.61 -8.96 -16.55
N VAL A 76 -13.39 -8.14 -15.53
CA VAL A 76 -14.01 -6.81 -15.43
C VAL A 76 -13.25 -5.80 -16.28
N ASN A 77 -11.91 -5.85 -16.22
CA ASN A 77 -11.04 -4.94 -16.98
C ASN A 77 -10.49 -5.55 -18.27
N HIS A 78 -10.84 -6.80 -18.62
CA HIS A 78 -10.38 -7.54 -19.78
C HIS A 78 -8.85 -7.61 -19.95
N VAL A 79 -8.11 -7.75 -18.82
CA VAL A 79 -6.64 -7.79 -18.81
C VAL A 79 -6.10 -9.02 -18.12
N THR A 80 -4.88 -9.43 -18.49
CA THR A 80 -4.18 -10.53 -17.83
C THR A 80 -3.48 -10.07 -16.54
N ASN A 81 -3.12 -11.01 -15.66
CA ASN A 81 -2.36 -10.70 -14.45
C ASN A 81 -0.97 -10.16 -14.80
N GLU A 82 -0.33 -10.68 -15.85
CA GLU A 82 0.97 -10.22 -16.34
C GLU A 82 0.92 -8.74 -16.74
N TYR A 83 -0.13 -8.32 -17.44
CA TYR A 83 -0.33 -6.93 -17.80
C TYR A 83 -0.46 -6.05 -16.55
N LYS A 84 -1.31 -6.45 -15.59
CA LYS A 84 -1.48 -5.70 -14.33
C LYS A 84 -0.15 -5.53 -13.57
N GLU A 85 0.64 -6.60 -13.48
CA GLU A 85 1.94 -6.55 -12.80
C GLU A 85 2.98 -5.71 -13.56
N ALA A 86 2.92 -5.67 -14.89
CA ALA A 86 3.82 -4.86 -15.71
C ALA A 86 3.58 -3.35 -15.57
N ILE A 87 2.32 -2.93 -15.50
CA ILE A 87 1.96 -1.50 -15.35
C ILE A 87 2.06 -1.01 -13.91
N LYS A 88 2.02 -1.90 -12.92
CA LYS A 88 2.01 -1.56 -11.50
C LYS A 88 3.21 -0.72 -11.08
N VAL A 89 2.96 0.49 -10.62
CA VAL A 89 4.00 1.40 -10.12
C VAL A 89 4.49 0.99 -8.73
N GLY A 90 3.61 0.40 -7.91
CA GLY A 90 3.95 -0.18 -6.61
C GLY A 90 4.82 -1.44 -6.71
N TYR A 91 5.06 -2.10 -5.58
CA TYR A 91 5.70 -3.40 -5.56
C TYR A 91 4.77 -4.47 -6.15
N ASN A 92 5.31 -5.35 -6.99
CA ASN A 92 4.62 -6.57 -7.37
C ASN A 92 4.54 -7.56 -6.18
N GLN A 93 3.77 -8.65 -6.36
CA GLN A 93 3.52 -9.60 -5.26
C GLN A 93 4.80 -10.21 -4.67
N ASN A 94 5.75 -10.64 -5.50
CA ASN A 94 7.01 -11.25 -5.02
C ASN A 94 7.83 -10.27 -4.18
N ARG A 95 7.89 -9.00 -4.59
CA ARG A 95 8.60 -7.95 -3.82
C ARG A 95 7.88 -7.62 -2.52
N LYS A 96 6.54 -7.66 -2.49
CA LYS A 96 5.76 -7.52 -1.25
C LYS A 96 6.05 -8.65 -0.28
N ILE A 97 6.09 -9.91 -0.76
CA ILE A 97 6.44 -11.07 0.07
C ILE A 97 7.86 -10.92 0.63
N ALA A 98 8.85 -10.58 -0.21
CA ALA A 98 10.22 -10.38 0.23
C ALA A 98 10.31 -9.29 1.32
N LEU A 99 9.63 -8.17 1.14
CA LEU A 99 9.58 -7.10 2.14
C LEU A 99 8.94 -7.57 3.45
N LEU A 100 7.82 -8.32 3.38
CA LEU A 100 7.15 -8.85 4.58
C LEU A 100 8.01 -9.87 5.32
N VAL A 101 8.77 -10.70 4.60
CA VAL A 101 9.73 -11.65 5.22
C VAL A 101 10.85 -10.88 5.94
N VAL A 102 11.44 -9.87 5.31
CA VAL A 102 12.47 -9.01 5.93
C VAL A 102 11.88 -8.32 7.16
N TRP A 103 10.71 -7.76 7.05
CA TRP A 103 10.03 -7.10 8.17
C TRP A 103 9.70 -8.09 9.29
N GLY A 104 9.09 -9.24 8.94
CA GLY A 104 8.73 -10.27 9.90
C GLY A 104 9.93 -10.94 10.58
N SER A 105 11.14 -10.89 10.00
CA SER A 105 12.36 -11.45 10.59
C SER A 105 12.98 -10.57 11.69
N ALA A 106 12.59 -9.30 11.84
CA ALA A 106 13.18 -8.37 12.79
C ALA A 106 13.12 -8.87 14.26
N PRO A 107 12.01 -9.45 14.77
CA PRO A 107 12.00 -10.01 16.12
C PRO A 107 13.01 -11.16 16.32
N ALA A 108 13.13 -12.03 15.33
CA ALA A 108 14.11 -13.13 15.38
C ALA A 108 15.55 -12.59 15.34
N LEU A 109 15.81 -11.61 14.48
CA LEU A 109 17.11 -10.94 14.40
C LEU A 109 17.49 -10.35 15.76
N LEU A 110 16.59 -9.60 16.40
CA LEU A 110 16.84 -9.01 17.74
C LEU A 110 16.92 -10.06 18.85
N PHE A 111 16.23 -11.19 18.71
CA PHE A 111 16.36 -12.29 19.69
C PHE A 111 17.79 -12.85 19.71
N PHE A 112 18.41 -13.03 18.55
CA PHE A 112 19.79 -13.55 18.43
C PHE A 112 20.85 -12.45 18.61
N PHE A 113 20.53 -11.21 18.24
CA PHE A 113 21.44 -10.04 18.31
C PHE A 113 20.74 -8.87 19.01
N PRO A 114 20.58 -8.92 20.35
CA PRO A 114 19.73 -7.98 21.10
C PRO A 114 20.15 -6.51 20.98
N THR A 115 21.45 -6.28 20.74
CA THR A 115 21.98 -4.90 20.56
C THR A 115 22.05 -4.49 19.09
N LEU A 116 21.65 -5.36 18.16
CA LEU A 116 21.82 -5.17 16.72
C LEU A 116 23.21 -4.60 16.38
N PHE A 117 24.26 -5.34 16.79
CA PHE A 117 25.66 -4.96 16.59
C PHE A 117 26.06 -3.61 17.24
N GLY A 118 25.43 -3.25 18.33
CA GLY A 118 25.73 -2.03 19.09
C GLY A 118 24.86 -0.82 18.73
N ILE A 119 23.86 -0.97 17.87
CA ILE A 119 22.90 0.09 17.54
C ILE A 119 21.95 0.37 18.71
N PHE A 120 21.54 -0.67 19.42
CA PHE A 120 20.68 -0.57 20.60
C PHE A 120 21.46 -0.87 21.88
N ALA A 121 21.02 -0.28 22.98
CA ALA A 121 21.39 -0.79 24.32
C ALA A 121 20.78 -2.19 24.53
N PRO A 122 21.37 -3.06 25.36
CA PRO A 122 20.74 -4.33 25.71
C PRO A 122 19.34 -4.08 26.32
N PRO A 123 18.31 -4.83 25.87
CA PRO A 123 16.96 -4.59 26.34
C PRO A 123 16.84 -4.89 27.84
N ALA A 124 16.32 -3.94 28.63
CA ALA A 124 16.12 -4.08 30.07
C ALA A 124 14.97 -5.05 30.44
N GLY A 125 14.14 -5.43 29.45
CA GLY A 125 13.02 -6.35 29.64
C GLY A 125 12.20 -6.54 28.35
N ARG A 126 11.07 -7.24 28.51
CA ARG A 126 10.22 -7.58 27.34
C ARG A 126 9.67 -6.36 26.62
N ILE A 127 9.27 -5.34 27.34
CA ILE A 127 8.71 -4.11 26.76
C ILE A 127 9.78 -3.40 25.93
N ASP A 128 11.00 -3.31 26.46
CA ASP A 128 12.11 -2.68 25.78
C ASP A 128 12.50 -3.43 24.49
N PHE A 129 12.52 -4.77 24.57
CA PHE A 129 12.70 -5.62 23.38
C PHE A 129 11.63 -5.35 22.31
N VAL A 130 10.35 -5.28 22.69
CA VAL A 130 9.25 -4.98 21.77
C VAL A 130 9.39 -3.59 21.15
N ARG A 131 9.87 -2.62 21.93
CA ARG A 131 10.15 -1.26 21.40
C ARG A 131 11.26 -1.28 20.37
N HIS A 132 12.36 -2.00 20.60
CA HIS A 132 13.42 -2.18 19.59
C HIS A 132 12.90 -2.82 18.30
N VAL A 133 11.99 -3.81 18.41
CA VAL A 133 11.29 -4.38 17.22
C VAL A 133 10.52 -3.30 16.48
N GLY A 134 9.78 -2.45 17.18
CA GLY A 134 9.04 -1.34 16.60
C GLY A 134 9.93 -0.34 15.87
N ASP A 135 11.07 0.03 16.47
CA ASP A 135 12.05 0.92 15.84
C ASP A 135 12.62 0.32 14.55
N ILE A 136 12.98 -0.97 14.55
CA ILE A 136 13.44 -1.66 13.33
C ILE A 136 12.33 -1.70 12.27
N TRP A 137 11.12 -2.01 12.67
CA TRP A 137 9.98 -2.04 11.75
C TRP A 137 9.71 -0.68 11.12
N LEU A 138 9.85 0.39 11.88
CA LEU A 138 9.74 1.76 11.35
C LEU A 138 10.84 2.05 10.33
N VAL A 139 12.09 1.71 10.67
CA VAL A 139 13.25 1.92 9.78
C VAL A 139 13.10 1.13 8.47
N ILE A 140 12.67 -0.15 8.56
CA ILE A 140 12.43 -0.99 7.38
C ILE A 140 11.30 -0.39 6.52
N GLY A 141 10.22 0.09 7.14
CA GLY A 141 9.10 0.70 6.44
C GLY A 141 9.50 1.97 5.68
N ILE A 142 10.17 2.89 6.36
CA ILE A 142 10.67 4.14 5.76
C ILE A 142 11.74 3.82 4.70
N GLY A 143 12.68 2.94 5.01
CA GLY A 143 13.75 2.53 4.10
C GLY A 143 13.23 1.84 2.84
N GLY A 144 12.24 0.95 2.97
CA GLY A 144 11.58 0.31 1.83
C GLY A 144 10.86 1.32 0.94
N GLY A 145 10.19 2.32 1.54
CA GLY A 145 9.59 3.43 0.80
C GLY A 145 10.61 4.28 0.06
N ALA A 146 11.70 4.67 0.74
CA ALA A 146 12.79 5.44 0.14
C ALA A 146 13.49 4.67 -0.99
N PHE A 147 13.77 3.38 -0.77
CA PHE A 147 14.34 2.51 -1.81
C PHE A 147 13.44 2.46 -3.05
N ARG A 148 12.13 2.27 -2.86
CA ARG A 148 11.19 2.23 -3.99
C ARG A 148 11.12 3.57 -4.73
N MET A 149 11.12 4.67 -4.02
CA MET A 149 11.17 6.00 -4.62
C MET A 149 12.41 6.16 -5.52
N ILE A 150 13.60 5.84 -5.00
CA ILE A 150 14.86 5.93 -5.76
C ILE A 150 14.81 5.00 -6.97
N GLN A 151 14.34 3.76 -6.80
CA GLN A 151 14.19 2.82 -7.90
C GLN A 151 13.27 3.38 -9.00
N LEU A 152 12.15 4.00 -8.65
CA LEU A 152 11.26 4.64 -9.62
C LEU A 152 11.92 5.83 -10.32
N PHE A 153 12.71 6.62 -9.62
CA PHE A 153 13.47 7.70 -10.24
C PHE A 153 14.39 7.19 -11.35
N LEU A 154 15.08 6.08 -11.10
CA LEU A 154 16.03 5.49 -12.04
C LEU A 154 15.34 4.73 -13.20
N THR A 155 14.19 4.11 -12.95
CA THR A 155 13.55 3.19 -13.92
C THR A 155 12.37 3.78 -14.66
N ARG A 156 11.66 4.75 -14.08
CA ARG A 156 10.42 5.34 -14.60
C ARG A 156 10.42 6.87 -14.61
N GLY A 157 11.50 7.49 -14.17
CA GLY A 157 11.68 8.95 -14.08
C GLY A 157 11.23 9.55 -12.75
N VAL A 158 11.80 10.71 -12.45
CA VAL A 158 11.65 11.40 -11.16
C VAL A 158 10.19 11.72 -10.85
N MET A 159 9.42 12.17 -11.85
CA MET A 159 8.03 12.57 -11.66
C MET A 159 7.15 11.38 -11.24
N THR A 160 7.39 10.20 -11.80
CA THR A 160 6.70 8.96 -11.42
C THR A 160 6.96 8.59 -9.96
N GLY A 161 8.20 8.69 -9.51
CA GLY A 161 8.55 8.39 -8.13
C GLY A 161 8.00 9.42 -7.15
N LEU A 162 8.01 10.72 -7.49
CA LEU A 162 7.39 11.76 -6.66
C LEU A 162 5.87 11.56 -6.54
N ALA A 163 5.19 11.28 -7.66
CA ALA A 163 3.76 10.99 -7.64
C ALA A 163 3.44 9.75 -6.77
N TRP A 164 4.29 8.70 -6.86
CA TRP A 164 4.13 7.51 -6.04
C TRP A 164 4.31 7.79 -4.54
N VAL A 165 5.36 8.54 -4.14
CA VAL A 165 5.56 8.92 -2.73
C VAL A 165 4.38 9.74 -2.21
N TYR A 166 3.96 10.74 -2.97
CA TYR A 166 2.79 11.55 -2.61
C TYR A 166 1.53 10.70 -2.48
N LYS A 167 1.31 9.76 -3.42
CA LYS A 167 0.24 8.78 -3.33
C LYS A 167 0.30 8.02 -2.01
N VAL A 168 1.42 7.35 -1.71
CA VAL A 168 1.58 6.51 -0.52
C VAL A 168 1.33 7.30 0.77
N LEU A 169 1.88 8.51 0.89
CA LEU A 169 1.70 9.35 2.07
C LEU A 169 0.25 9.85 2.24
N THR A 170 -0.47 10.04 1.14
CA THR A 170 -1.86 10.53 1.16
C THR A 170 -2.91 9.43 1.00
N ASP A 171 -2.50 8.20 0.71
CA ASP A 171 -3.40 7.04 0.59
C ASP A 171 -4.30 6.82 1.81
N PRO A 172 -3.86 6.99 3.09
CA PRO A 172 -4.76 6.83 4.22
C PRO A 172 -5.98 7.75 4.13
N PHE A 173 -5.79 9.01 3.78
CA PHE A 173 -6.90 9.98 3.62
C PHE A 173 -7.77 9.62 2.42
N HIS A 174 -7.14 9.26 1.30
CA HIS A 174 -7.83 8.86 0.09
C HIS A 174 -8.67 7.59 0.28
N ASN A 175 -8.10 6.58 0.94
CA ASN A 175 -8.78 5.30 1.19
C ASN A 175 -9.97 5.47 2.15
N ILE A 176 -9.89 6.35 3.15
CA ILE A 176 -11.03 6.67 4.00
C ILE A 176 -12.14 7.29 3.15
N ALA A 177 -11.82 8.31 2.34
CA ALA A 177 -12.81 8.98 1.49
C ALA A 177 -13.45 8.04 0.46
N LEU A 178 -12.69 7.06 -0.06
CA LEU A 178 -13.15 6.15 -1.09
C LEU A 178 -13.93 4.96 -0.52
N TYR A 179 -13.45 4.38 0.60
CA TYR A 179 -13.92 3.09 1.10
C TYR A 179 -14.81 3.15 2.34
N TYR A 180 -15.18 4.34 2.87
CA TYR A 180 -15.96 4.44 4.10
C TYR A 180 -17.33 3.72 4.02
N LYS A 181 -17.89 3.55 2.82
CA LYS A 181 -19.15 2.82 2.59
C LYS A 181 -18.97 1.31 2.40
N SER A 182 -17.74 0.83 2.17
CA SER A 182 -17.49 -0.57 1.82
C SER A 182 -17.88 -1.57 2.91
N PRO A 183 -17.69 -1.31 4.22
CA PRO A 183 -18.18 -2.19 5.26
C PRO A 183 -19.71 -2.35 5.24
N LEU A 184 -20.44 -1.27 5.01
CA LEU A 184 -21.90 -1.31 4.93
C LEU A 184 -22.39 -2.06 3.69
N ALA A 185 -21.72 -1.87 2.54
CA ALA A 185 -22.00 -2.60 1.32
C ALA A 185 -21.75 -4.10 1.50
N LEU A 186 -20.67 -4.46 2.19
CA LEU A 186 -20.31 -5.83 2.53
C LEU A 186 -21.38 -6.49 3.43
N LEU A 187 -21.86 -5.78 4.46
CA LEU A 187 -22.93 -6.26 5.33
C LEU A 187 -24.26 -6.48 4.57
N ARG A 188 -24.45 -5.80 3.44
CA ARG A 188 -25.60 -6.01 2.53
C ARG A 188 -25.36 -7.12 1.50
N GLY A 189 -24.27 -7.88 1.60
CA GLY A 189 -23.94 -8.98 0.71
C GLY A 189 -23.29 -8.56 -0.62
N GLN A 190 -22.89 -7.30 -0.78
CA GLN A 190 -22.18 -6.82 -1.97
C GLN A 190 -20.69 -7.14 -1.84
N LEU A 191 -20.24 -8.22 -2.46
CA LEU A 191 -18.83 -8.65 -2.37
C LEU A 191 -17.91 -7.89 -3.32
N ILE A 192 -18.41 -7.47 -4.48
CA ILE A 192 -17.67 -6.76 -5.53
C ILE A 192 -18.20 -5.34 -5.67
N ASP A 193 -17.32 -4.39 -5.96
CA ASP A 193 -17.67 -3.01 -6.22
C ASP A 193 -18.20 -2.84 -7.67
N PRO A 194 -19.48 -2.53 -7.89
CA PRO A 194 -20.03 -2.37 -9.22
C PRO A 194 -19.50 -1.12 -9.95
N ALA A 195 -18.96 -0.13 -9.23
CA ALA A 195 -18.44 1.09 -9.82
C ALA A 195 -17.14 0.89 -10.62
N ILE A 196 -16.47 -0.27 -10.47
CA ILE A 196 -15.22 -0.55 -11.18
C ILE A 196 -15.43 -0.78 -12.68
N GLY A 197 -16.60 -1.29 -13.09
CA GLY A 197 -16.93 -1.52 -14.52
C GLY A 197 -17.65 -0.35 -15.19
N SER A 198 -17.95 0.75 -14.47
CA SER A 198 -18.82 1.83 -14.99
C SER A 198 -18.14 3.20 -14.99
N THR A 199 -16.82 3.28 -14.94
CA THR A 199 -16.15 4.56 -14.77
C THR A 199 -15.99 5.33 -16.07
N HIS A 200 -16.29 6.60 -16.02
CA HIS A 200 -16.12 7.76 -16.92
C HIS A 200 -14.89 7.77 -17.87
N TRP A 201 -14.01 6.80 -17.74
CA TRP A 201 -12.80 6.70 -18.55
C TRP A 201 -13.05 6.05 -19.90
N ASP A 202 -14.03 5.14 -19.98
CA ASP A 202 -14.46 4.54 -21.24
C ASP A 202 -15.10 5.60 -22.15
N GLU A 203 -15.72 6.64 -21.56
CA GLU A 203 -16.26 7.79 -22.29
C GLU A 203 -15.14 8.69 -22.82
N GLN A 204 -14.06 8.92 -22.06
CA GLN A 204 -12.93 9.76 -22.52
C GLN A 204 -12.04 9.04 -23.54
N GLU A 205 -11.77 7.74 -23.41
CA GLU A 205 -11.07 6.97 -24.42
C GLU A 205 -11.89 6.84 -25.71
N SER A 206 -13.23 6.73 -25.61
CA SER A 206 -14.10 6.72 -26.77
C SER A 206 -14.22 8.11 -27.45
N GLU A 207 -14.19 9.20 -26.68
CA GLU A 207 -14.15 10.57 -27.21
C GLU A 207 -12.78 10.88 -27.86
N GLU A 208 -11.66 10.48 -27.23
CA GLU A 208 -10.32 10.64 -27.82
C GLU A 208 -10.15 9.78 -29.10
N ALA A 209 -10.66 8.55 -29.11
CA ALA A 209 -10.66 7.70 -30.29
C ALA A 209 -11.57 8.26 -31.42
N ALA A 210 -12.69 8.87 -31.08
CA ALA A 210 -13.59 9.52 -32.04
C ALA A 210 -13.02 10.82 -32.65
N HIS A 211 -12.12 11.50 -31.92
CA HIS A 211 -11.42 12.70 -32.43
C HIS A 211 -10.18 12.38 -33.29
N LEU A 212 -9.74 11.12 -33.34
CA LEU A 212 -8.62 10.65 -34.16
C LEU A 212 -9.05 9.97 -35.46
N THR A 213 -10.35 9.85 -35.71
CA THR A 213 -10.95 9.36 -36.99
C THR A 213 -11.61 10.51 -37.71
#